data_291de0834cabeef009514ff9f422e7af
#
_entry.id   291de0834cabeef009514ff9f422e7af
#
_cell.length_a   1.000
_cell.length_b   1.000
_cell.length_c   1.000
_cell.angle_alpha   90.00
_cell.angle_beta   90.00
_cell.angle_gamma   90.00
#
_symmetry.space_group_name_H-M   'P 1'
#
loop_
_entity.id
_entity.type
_entity.pdbx_description
1 polymer ?
#
loop_
_entity_poly.entity_id
_entity_poly.type
_entity_poly.pdbx_seq_one_letter_code
_entity_poly.pdbx_strand_id
1 'polypeptide(L)'
;MTAANTANTPESADRPQDSPAAEASAAPGDAGRPGVRAVVAEDEALIRLDIVESLTAAGYEVVAEAGDGRAAVDAVREHRPDVVVMDVKMPVMDGLSAAEEIASERLAPVVMLTAFSQRELVERARTAGAMAYVVKPFTEADLVPAIELAVARFDELRSLEEEVKDLTERFETRKLVERAKALLQSHMDLSEPEAFRWIQKTSMDRRLTMREVAQTVVDQLG
;
A
#
# COMPACT_ATOMS: atom_id res chain seq x y z
N MET A 1 -36.06 -21.15 -76.16
CA MET A 1 -37.27 -21.64 -75.55
C MET A 1 -37.26 -21.10 -74.09
N THR A 2 -37.94 -20.03 -73.95
CA THR A 2 -39.24 -19.90 -73.25
C THR A 2 -39.03 -20.00 -71.73
N ALA A 3 -39.30 -19.06 -71.01
CA ALA A 3 -40.26 -18.08 -70.56
C ALA A 3 -39.95 -17.76 -69.11
N ALA A 4 -39.81 -16.55 -68.72
CA ALA A 4 -40.81 -15.64 -68.18
C ALA A 4 -41.48 -16.15 -66.86
N ASN A 5 -41.35 -15.46 -65.75
CA ASN A 5 -42.42 -14.69 -65.15
C ASN A 5 -42.05 -14.11 -63.82
N THR A 6 -42.07 -12.81 -63.78
CA THR A 6 -42.87 -11.87 -62.97
C THR A 6 -42.82 -11.94 -61.44
N ALA A 7 -42.31 -10.84 -60.93
CA ALA A 7 -42.96 -9.93 -59.98
C ALA A 7 -43.50 -10.47 -58.65
N ASN A 8 -42.98 -9.97 -57.59
CA ASN A 8 -43.78 -9.19 -56.63
C ASN A 8 -42.92 -8.44 -55.62
N THR A 9 -42.96 -7.10 -55.69
CA THR A 9 -42.69 -6.21 -54.56
C THR A 9 -43.97 -6.09 -53.74
N PRO A 10 -43.87 -5.92 -52.42
CA PRO A 10 -44.20 -4.63 -51.83
C PRO A 10 -43.20 -4.22 -50.75
N GLU A 11 -42.62 -3.06 -50.90
CA GLU A 11 -42.93 -1.85 -50.16
C GLU A 11 -43.46 -2.07 -48.72
N SER A 12 -42.64 -1.76 -47.72
CA SER A 12 -43.04 -0.84 -46.66
C SER A 12 -41.96 -0.62 -45.61
N ALA A 13 -41.80 0.66 -45.34
CA ALA A 13 -41.47 1.28 -44.04
C ALA A 13 -40.02 1.28 -43.58
N ASP A 14 -39.35 2.26 -44.08
CA ASP A 14 -38.58 3.29 -43.40
C ASP A 14 -38.93 3.41 -41.91
N ARG A 15 -37.96 3.06 -41.07
CA ARG A 15 -37.81 3.58 -39.72
C ARG A 15 -36.34 3.83 -39.46
N PRO A 16 -35.94 5.09 -39.29
CA PRO A 16 -34.65 5.38 -38.73
C PRO A 16 -34.65 4.93 -37.26
N GLN A 17 -33.83 3.94 -36.94
CA GLN A 17 -33.50 3.63 -35.54
C GLN A 17 -32.52 4.70 -35.07
N ASP A 18 -33.05 5.65 -34.30
CA ASP A 18 -32.31 6.46 -33.38
C ASP A 18 -31.48 5.53 -32.45
N SER A 19 -30.22 5.37 -32.76
CA SER A 19 -29.25 4.93 -31.80
C SER A 19 -29.02 6.08 -30.83
N PRO A 20 -29.31 5.91 -29.54
CA PRO A 20 -28.82 6.89 -28.57
C PRO A 20 -27.30 6.88 -28.65
N ALA A 21 -26.76 8.03 -28.98
CA ALA A 21 -25.36 8.33 -28.80
C ALA A 21 -24.96 7.82 -27.42
N ALA A 22 -24.03 6.86 -27.38
CA ALA A 22 -23.33 6.53 -26.16
C ALA A 22 -22.66 7.84 -25.70
N GLU A 23 -23.28 8.48 -24.72
CA GLU A 23 -22.60 9.45 -23.89
C GLU A 23 -21.38 8.72 -23.37
N ALA A 24 -20.24 9.05 -23.97
CA ALA A 24 -18.95 8.76 -23.37
C ALA A 24 -18.99 9.43 -22.00
N SER A 25 -19.27 8.63 -20.98
CA SER A 25 -19.05 8.99 -19.60
C SER A 25 -17.60 9.43 -19.54
N ALA A 26 -17.37 10.73 -19.48
CA ALA A 26 -16.10 11.29 -19.12
C ALA A 26 -15.70 10.57 -17.83
N ALA A 27 -14.55 9.89 -17.86
CA ALA A 27 -13.92 9.39 -16.67
C ALA A 27 -13.88 10.53 -15.64
N PRO A 28 -14.18 10.26 -14.36
CA PRO A 28 -14.07 11.29 -13.35
C PRO A 28 -12.63 11.81 -13.41
N GLY A 29 -12.48 13.09 -13.77
CA GLY A 29 -11.20 13.77 -13.85
C GLY A 29 -10.54 13.67 -12.47
N ASP A 30 -9.46 13.17 -12.47
CA ASP A 30 -8.12 13.40 -11.97
C ASP A 30 -8.00 14.49 -10.88
N ALA A 31 -8.80 14.39 -9.84
CA ALA A 31 -8.55 15.07 -8.60
C ALA A 31 -7.91 14.04 -7.67
N GLY A 32 -6.65 14.28 -7.27
CA GLY A 32 -5.98 13.50 -6.25
C GLY A 32 -6.87 13.30 -5.02
N ARG A 33 -6.56 12.34 -4.19
CA ARG A 33 -7.38 12.01 -3.02
C ARG A 33 -7.39 13.20 -2.05
N PRO A 34 -8.51 13.91 -1.83
CA PRO A 34 -8.54 15.04 -0.92
C PRO A 34 -8.18 14.60 0.50
N GLY A 35 -7.22 15.31 1.10
CA GLY A 35 -6.75 15.05 2.46
C GLY A 35 -5.55 14.12 2.57
N VAL A 36 -4.97 13.65 1.45
CA VAL A 36 -3.69 12.91 1.47
C VAL A 36 -2.55 13.88 1.77
N ARG A 37 -1.78 13.56 2.81
CA ARG A 37 -0.69 14.39 3.33
C ARG A 37 0.63 14.02 2.67
N ALA A 38 1.31 15.00 2.11
CA ALA A 38 2.55 14.82 1.37
C ALA A 38 3.73 15.57 1.99
N VAL A 39 4.91 14.98 1.95
CA VAL A 39 6.20 15.66 2.16
C VAL A 39 6.90 15.78 0.82
N VAL A 40 7.44 16.95 0.51
CA VAL A 40 8.20 17.23 -0.71
C VAL A 40 9.66 17.46 -0.35
N ALA A 41 10.57 16.71 -0.97
CA ALA A 41 12.01 16.84 -0.77
C ALA A 41 12.72 17.11 -2.12
N GLU A 42 13.25 18.29 -2.28
CA GLU A 42 13.90 18.79 -3.50
C GLU A 42 14.84 19.93 -3.11
N ASP A 43 16.10 19.90 -3.54
CA ASP A 43 17.08 20.93 -3.17
C ASP A 43 16.92 22.22 -4.00
N GLU A 44 16.47 22.12 -5.23
CA GLU A 44 16.19 23.28 -6.08
C GLU A 44 14.86 23.95 -5.71
N ALA A 45 14.92 25.13 -5.07
CA ALA A 45 13.74 25.82 -4.54
C ALA A 45 12.63 26.09 -5.58
N LEU A 46 12.99 26.37 -6.84
CA LEU A 46 12.00 26.60 -7.89
C LEU A 46 11.29 25.32 -8.31
N ILE A 47 12.02 24.19 -8.39
CA ILE A 47 11.44 22.89 -8.71
C ILE A 47 10.56 22.43 -7.54
N ARG A 48 11.02 22.62 -6.31
CA ARG A 48 10.24 22.31 -5.11
C ARG A 48 8.91 23.06 -5.06
N LEU A 49 8.94 24.37 -5.38
CA LEU A 49 7.72 25.18 -5.44
C LEU A 49 6.74 24.65 -6.50
N ASP A 50 7.24 24.31 -7.70
CA ASP A 50 6.42 23.75 -8.78
C ASP A 50 5.75 22.42 -8.38
N ILE A 51 6.49 21.54 -7.68
CA ILE A 51 5.95 20.29 -7.12
C ILE A 51 4.85 20.60 -6.11
N VAL A 52 5.09 21.52 -5.18
CA VAL A 52 4.14 21.91 -4.13
C VAL A 52 2.86 22.48 -4.73
N GLU A 53 2.98 23.38 -5.73
CA GLU A 53 1.84 23.94 -6.44
C GLU A 53 1.05 22.88 -7.19
N SER A 54 1.72 21.96 -7.90
CA SER A 54 1.10 20.85 -8.62
C SER A 54 0.33 19.91 -7.66
N LEU A 55 0.94 19.54 -6.54
CA LEU A 55 0.30 18.69 -5.55
C LEU A 55 -0.91 19.37 -4.89
N THR A 56 -0.76 20.65 -4.55
CA THR A 56 -1.85 21.43 -3.94
C THR A 56 -3.02 21.60 -4.89
N ALA A 57 -2.75 21.85 -6.19
CA ALA A 57 -3.77 21.94 -7.22
C ALA A 57 -4.51 20.61 -7.40
N ALA A 58 -3.80 19.48 -7.29
CA ALA A 58 -4.37 18.13 -7.30
C ALA A 58 -5.08 17.71 -5.98
N GLY A 59 -5.15 18.59 -4.98
CA GLY A 59 -5.88 18.36 -3.74
C GLY A 59 -5.09 17.67 -2.63
N TYR A 60 -3.77 17.53 -2.76
CA TYR A 60 -2.90 17.02 -1.69
C TYR A 60 -2.59 18.13 -0.68
N GLU A 61 -2.42 17.74 0.59
CA GLU A 61 -1.94 18.64 1.65
C GLU A 61 -0.42 18.48 1.80
N VAL A 62 0.36 19.46 1.37
CA VAL A 62 1.81 19.45 1.60
C VAL A 62 2.08 19.89 3.02
N VAL A 63 2.46 18.95 3.88
CA VAL A 63 2.64 19.16 5.33
C VAL A 63 4.06 19.59 5.69
N ALA A 64 5.04 19.32 4.85
CA ALA A 64 6.41 19.78 5.03
C ALA A 64 7.18 19.77 3.69
N GLU A 65 8.20 20.64 3.64
CA GLU A 65 9.16 20.76 2.56
C GLU A 65 10.58 20.55 3.10
N ALA A 66 11.44 19.87 2.34
CA ALA A 66 12.84 19.64 2.68
C ALA A 66 13.76 19.96 1.52
N GLY A 67 14.92 20.51 1.80
CA GLY A 67 15.96 20.82 0.80
C GLY A 67 17.08 19.79 0.75
N ASP A 68 17.02 18.74 1.57
CA ASP A 68 17.99 17.65 1.61
C ASP A 68 17.35 16.38 2.20
N GLY A 69 18.03 15.24 2.00
CA GLY A 69 17.50 13.95 2.42
C GLY A 69 17.39 13.78 3.94
N ARG A 70 18.28 14.39 4.73
CA ARG A 70 18.22 14.31 6.20
C ARG A 70 17.00 15.06 6.72
N ALA A 71 16.83 16.30 6.28
CA ALA A 71 15.65 17.08 6.61
C ALA A 71 14.34 16.37 6.17
N ALA A 72 14.37 15.68 5.02
CA ALA A 72 13.23 14.89 4.55
C ALA A 72 12.89 13.74 5.51
N VAL A 73 13.88 12.94 5.94
CA VAL A 73 13.66 11.85 6.90
C VAL A 73 13.08 12.37 8.21
N ASP A 74 13.64 13.48 8.73
CA ASP A 74 13.19 14.08 9.99
C ASP A 74 11.73 14.60 9.85
N ALA A 75 11.40 15.27 8.74
CA ALA A 75 10.04 15.71 8.45
C ALA A 75 9.05 14.54 8.34
N VAL A 76 9.44 13.43 7.71
CA VAL A 76 8.60 12.22 7.60
C VAL A 76 8.33 11.59 8.97
N ARG A 77 9.33 11.54 9.84
CA ARG A 77 9.17 11.04 11.22
C ARG A 77 8.23 11.91 12.04
N GLU A 78 8.34 13.23 11.90
CA GLU A 78 7.54 14.21 12.64
C GLU A 78 6.09 14.23 12.14
N HIS A 79 5.90 14.37 10.84
CA HIS A 79 4.58 14.60 10.26
C HIS A 79 3.80 13.34 9.91
N ARG A 80 4.48 12.17 9.78
CA ARG A 80 3.86 10.90 9.36
C ARG A 80 2.96 11.10 8.14
N PRO A 81 3.50 11.51 6.99
CA PRO A 81 2.71 11.75 5.79
C PRO A 81 2.22 10.45 5.16
N ASP A 82 1.24 10.57 4.27
CA ASP A 82 0.74 9.44 3.48
C ASP A 82 1.61 9.15 2.26
N VAL A 83 2.44 10.13 1.82
CA VAL A 83 3.38 9.97 0.71
C VAL A 83 4.55 10.94 0.82
N VAL A 84 5.69 10.54 0.28
CA VAL A 84 6.88 11.38 0.11
C VAL A 84 7.23 11.48 -1.36
N VAL A 85 7.33 12.70 -1.87
CA VAL A 85 7.86 12.99 -3.21
C VAL A 85 9.29 13.51 -3.05
N MET A 86 10.27 12.80 -3.60
CA MET A 86 11.68 13.03 -3.27
C MET A 86 12.58 13.01 -4.49
N ASP A 87 13.42 14.03 -4.65
CA ASP A 87 14.48 14.00 -5.66
C ASP A 87 15.59 13.00 -5.30
N VAL A 88 16.20 12.41 -6.33
CA VAL A 88 17.32 11.47 -6.15
C VAL A 88 18.58 12.20 -5.68
N LYS A 89 18.87 13.38 -6.25
CA LYS A 89 20.10 14.09 -6.00
C LYS A 89 19.88 15.27 -5.07
N MET A 90 20.25 15.13 -3.84
CA MET A 90 20.18 16.20 -2.84
C MET A 90 21.49 16.29 -2.04
N PRO A 91 21.80 17.46 -1.48
CA PRO A 91 22.98 17.66 -0.60
C PRO A 91 22.77 16.93 0.75
N VAL A 92 23.82 16.86 1.55
CA VAL A 92 23.88 16.25 2.89
C VAL A 92 23.58 14.75 2.88
N MET A 93 22.40 14.34 2.43
CA MET A 93 21.96 12.97 2.23
C MET A 93 21.23 12.89 0.89
N ASP A 94 21.63 11.96 0.03
CA ASP A 94 20.91 11.75 -1.24
C ASP A 94 19.55 11.11 -1.02
N GLY A 95 18.64 11.29 -2.00
CA GLY A 95 17.28 10.79 -1.87
C GLY A 95 17.17 9.27 -1.82
N LEU A 96 18.13 8.53 -2.40
CA LEU A 96 18.13 7.07 -2.31
C LEU A 96 18.42 6.59 -0.88
N SER A 97 19.42 7.18 -0.24
CA SER A 97 19.74 6.90 1.16
C SER A 97 18.60 7.30 2.10
N ALA A 98 17.95 8.44 1.84
CA ALA A 98 16.78 8.87 2.60
C ALA A 98 15.59 7.91 2.39
N ALA A 99 15.35 7.46 1.14
CA ALA A 99 14.30 6.48 0.84
C ALA A 99 14.54 5.14 1.53
N GLU A 100 15.80 4.65 1.58
CA GLU A 100 16.17 3.42 2.33
C GLU A 100 15.84 3.55 3.81
N GLU A 101 16.15 4.70 4.44
CA GLU A 101 15.85 4.94 5.84
C GLU A 101 14.35 5.00 6.11
N ILE A 102 13.57 5.72 5.28
CA ILE A 102 12.10 5.81 5.35
C ILE A 102 11.46 4.44 5.14
N ALA A 103 11.92 3.67 4.14
CA ALA A 103 11.39 2.35 3.83
C ALA A 103 11.70 1.32 4.93
N SER A 104 12.92 1.35 5.50
CA SER A 104 13.33 0.43 6.58
C SER A 104 12.48 0.60 7.85
N GLU A 105 12.07 1.83 8.14
CA GLU A 105 11.18 2.16 9.26
C GLU A 105 9.69 2.10 8.88
N ARG A 106 9.36 1.82 7.60
CA ARG A 106 7.98 1.76 7.08
C ARG A 106 7.15 3.00 7.39
N LEU A 107 7.76 4.17 7.21
CA LEU A 107 7.13 5.43 7.60
C LEU A 107 6.09 5.91 6.60
N ALA A 108 6.41 5.86 5.31
CA ALA A 108 5.55 6.29 4.21
C ALA A 108 6.06 5.75 2.85
N PRO A 109 5.21 5.64 1.83
CA PRO A 109 5.63 5.34 0.48
C PRO A 109 6.43 6.50 -0.13
N VAL A 110 7.49 6.17 -0.86
CA VAL A 110 8.35 7.16 -1.51
C VAL A 110 8.18 7.09 -3.01
N VAL A 111 7.90 8.25 -3.63
CA VAL A 111 7.92 8.49 -5.08
C VAL A 111 9.21 9.24 -5.40
N MET A 112 10.11 8.63 -6.17
CA MET A 112 11.38 9.24 -6.54
C MET A 112 11.23 10.10 -7.79
N LEU A 113 11.78 11.32 -7.75
CA LEU A 113 11.95 12.17 -8.92
C LEU A 113 13.37 11.98 -9.46
N THR A 114 13.52 11.80 -10.76
CA THR A 114 14.83 11.55 -11.37
C THR A 114 15.01 12.29 -12.69
N ALA A 115 16.17 12.89 -12.90
CA ALA A 115 16.53 13.49 -14.19
C ALA A 115 16.93 12.43 -15.24
N PHE A 116 17.05 11.15 -14.87
CA PHE A 116 17.60 10.11 -15.73
C PHE A 116 16.66 8.92 -15.82
N SER A 117 16.34 8.52 -17.04
CA SER A 117 15.64 7.26 -17.35
C SER A 117 16.58 6.03 -17.38
N GLN A 118 17.81 6.15 -16.84
CA GLN A 118 18.79 5.07 -16.86
C GLN A 118 18.33 3.91 -15.97
N ARG A 119 18.33 2.71 -16.54
CA ARG A 119 17.88 1.48 -15.90
C ARG A 119 18.54 1.22 -14.55
N GLU A 120 19.82 1.59 -14.41
CA GLU A 120 20.57 1.45 -13.16
C GLU A 120 20.01 2.28 -12.00
N LEU A 121 19.58 3.51 -12.26
CA LEU A 121 18.99 4.38 -11.23
C LEU A 121 17.59 3.90 -10.83
N VAL A 122 16.81 3.41 -11.77
CA VAL A 122 15.50 2.80 -11.49
C VAL A 122 15.67 1.55 -10.61
N GLU A 123 16.65 0.68 -10.90
CA GLU A 123 16.93 -0.49 -10.07
C GLU A 123 17.43 -0.09 -8.68
N ARG A 124 18.26 0.94 -8.57
CA ARG A 124 18.71 1.48 -7.28
C ARG A 124 17.56 2.07 -6.48
N ALA A 125 16.67 2.86 -7.10
CA ALA A 125 15.48 3.40 -6.45
C ALA A 125 14.55 2.26 -5.93
N ARG A 126 14.37 1.20 -6.71
CA ARG A 126 13.63 0.01 -6.30
C ARG A 126 14.29 -0.69 -5.11
N THR A 127 15.61 -0.85 -5.12
CA THR A 127 16.37 -1.46 -4.02
C THR A 127 16.31 -0.60 -2.77
N ALA A 128 16.28 0.73 -2.90
CA ALA A 128 16.09 1.69 -1.83
C ALA A 128 14.64 1.71 -1.26
N GLY A 129 13.74 0.88 -1.79
CA GLY A 129 12.38 0.78 -1.30
C GLY A 129 11.40 1.81 -1.88
N ALA A 130 11.78 2.55 -2.93
CA ALA A 130 10.86 3.44 -3.62
C ALA A 130 9.71 2.65 -4.25
N MET A 131 8.48 3.14 -4.08
CA MET A 131 7.27 2.51 -4.59
C MET A 131 6.94 2.92 -6.02
N ALA A 132 7.35 4.12 -6.43
CA ALA A 132 7.23 4.63 -7.78
C ALA A 132 8.38 5.59 -8.11
N TYR A 133 8.53 5.94 -9.39
CA TYR A 133 9.45 6.98 -9.84
C TYR A 133 8.82 7.79 -10.98
N VAL A 134 9.21 9.05 -11.09
CA VAL A 134 8.80 9.98 -12.14
C VAL A 134 10.04 10.63 -12.73
N VAL A 135 10.10 10.73 -14.06
CA VAL A 135 11.26 11.30 -14.77
C VAL A 135 11.04 12.79 -15.01
N LYS A 136 12.02 13.60 -14.67
CA LYS A 136 12.05 15.04 -14.95
C LYS A 136 12.38 15.31 -16.43
N PRO A 137 11.73 16.27 -17.15
CA PRO A 137 10.63 17.07 -16.66
C PRO A 137 9.31 16.28 -16.63
N PHE A 138 8.46 16.55 -15.65
CA PHE A 138 7.16 15.90 -15.45
C PHE A 138 6.04 16.94 -15.42
N THR A 139 4.82 16.43 -15.53
CA THR A 139 3.58 17.20 -15.38
C THR A 139 2.76 16.63 -14.21
N GLU A 140 1.71 17.32 -13.80
CA GLU A 140 0.73 16.81 -12.84
C GLU A 140 0.17 15.45 -13.27
N ALA A 141 -0.12 15.28 -14.57
CA ALA A 141 -0.61 14.03 -15.14
C ALA A 141 0.37 12.84 -15.03
N ASP A 142 1.66 13.09 -14.83
CA ASP A 142 2.68 12.07 -14.57
C ASP A 142 2.82 11.81 -13.06
N LEU A 143 2.74 12.88 -12.26
CA LEU A 143 3.03 12.82 -10.83
C LEU A 143 1.88 12.19 -10.03
N VAL A 144 0.64 12.62 -10.27
CA VAL A 144 -0.53 12.14 -9.52
C VAL A 144 -0.73 10.63 -9.64
N PRO A 145 -0.74 10.00 -10.83
CA PRO A 145 -0.87 8.55 -10.94
C PRO A 145 0.28 7.77 -10.29
N ALA A 146 1.50 8.33 -10.31
CA ALA A 146 2.64 7.71 -9.64
C ALA A 146 2.48 7.72 -8.12
N ILE A 147 1.95 8.80 -7.55
CA ILE A 147 1.63 8.91 -6.12
C ILE A 147 0.53 7.91 -5.74
N GLU A 148 -0.57 7.89 -6.49
CA GLU A 148 -1.68 6.95 -6.22
C GLU A 148 -1.22 5.49 -6.26
N LEU A 149 -0.38 5.14 -7.24
CA LEU A 149 0.21 3.80 -7.33
C LEU A 149 1.12 3.50 -6.14
N ALA A 150 1.94 4.47 -5.71
CA ALA A 150 2.85 4.30 -4.58
C ALA A 150 2.07 4.07 -3.28
N VAL A 151 1.04 4.87 -3.01
CA VAL A 151 0.17 4.73 -1.84
C VAL A 151 -0.54 3.38 -1.86
N ALA A 152 -1.16 3.00 -2.98
CA ALA A 152 -1.86 1.72 -3.10
C ALA A 152 -0.94 0.51 -2.86
N ARG A 153 0.28 0.52 -3.40
CA ARG A 153 1.28 -0.53 -3.17
C ARG A 153 1.75 -0.60 -1.72
N PHE A 154 1.91 0.53 -1.08
CA PHE A 154 2.32 0.59 0.32
C PHE A 154 1.24 0.01 1.23
N ASP A 155 -0.03 0.37 1.00
CA ASP A 155 -1.19 -0.13 1.73
C ASP A 155 -1.34 -1.65 1.55
N GLU A 156 -1.15 -2.16 0.32
CA GLU A 156 -1.18 -3.60 0.02
C GLU A 156 -0.08 -4.35 0.78
N LEU A 157 1.16 -3.86 0.73
CA LEU A 157 2.28 -4.48 1.45
C LEU A 157 2.05 -4.48 2.96
N ARG A 158 1.56 -3.38 3.51
CA ARG A 158 1.23 -3.26 4.94
C ARG A 158 0.16 -4.25 5.35
N SER A 159 -0.90 -4.38 4.55
CA SER A 159 -1.98 -5.35 4.80
C SER A 159 -1.47 -6.80 4.79
N LEU A 160 -0.62 -7.14 3.80
CA LEU A 160 0.01 -8.47 3.72
C LEU A 160 0.91 -8.77 4.92
N GLU A 161 1.65 -7.78 5.42
CA GLU A 161 2.50 -7.95 6.59
C GLU A 161 1.69 -8.15 7.88
N GLU A 162 0.59 -7.42 8.03
CA GLU A 162 -0.34 -7.60 9.15
C GLU A 162 -0.95 -9.02 9.11
N GLU A 163 -1.32 -9.52 7.92
CA GLU A 163 -1.84 -10.88 7.76
C GLU A 163 -0.79 -11.94 8.09
N VAL A 164 0.43 -11.80 7.60
CA VAL A 164 1.55 -12.70 7.92
C VAL A 164 1.84 -12.71 9.42
N LYS A 165 1.83 -11.55 10.05
CA LYS A 165 2.01 -11.43 11.50
C LYS A 165 0.92 -12.17 12.27
N ASP A 166 -0.35 -11.96 11.92
CA ASP A 166 -1.49 -12.63 12.55
C ASP A 166 -1.42 -14.16 12.38
N LEU A 167 -1.12 -14.65 11.18
CA LEU A 167 -0.94 -16.08 10.91
C LEU A 167 0.22 -16.66 11.73
N THR A 168 1.33 -15.95 11.84
CA THR A 168 2.49 -16.37 12.62
C THR A 168 2.13 -16.44 14.11
N GLU A 169 1.44 -15.46 14.65
CA GLU A 169 1.00 -15.42 16.05
C GLU A 169 0.01 -16.57 16.36
N ARG A 170 -0.90 -16.88 15.44
CA ARG A 170 -1.83 -18.01 15.58
C ARG A 170 -1.09 -19.34 15.55
N PHE A 171 -0.11 -19.50 14.67
CA PHE A 171 0.71 -20.71 14.59
C PHE A 171 1.52 -20.94 15.88
N GLU A 172 2.21 -19.90 16.39
CA GLU A 172 2.97 -19.98 17.63
C GLU A 172 2.05 -20.25 18.85
N THR A 173 0.88 -19.64 18.87
CA THR A 173 -0.12 -19.90 19.91
C THR A 173 -0.58 -21.37 19.88
N ARG A 174 -0.87 -21.91 18.69
CA ARG A 174 -1.25 -23.32 18.55
C ARG A 174 -0.17 -24.26 19.04
N LYS A 175 1.08 -24.03 18.62
CA LYS A 175 2.24 -24.81 19.05
C LYS A 175 2.43 -24.79 20.57
N LEU A 176 2.25 -23.62 21.18
CA LEU A 176 2.35 -23.45 22.62
C LEU A 176 1.23 -24.19 23.36
N VAL A 177 0.00 -24.11 22.88
CA VAL A 177 -1.16 -24.83 23.44
C VAL A 177 -0.96 -26.35 23.34
N GLU A 178 -0.46 -26.87 22.21
CA GLU A 178 -0.16 -28.29 22.05
C GLU A 178 0.91 -28.77 23.06
N ARG A 179 1.96 -27.98 23.27
CA ARG A 179 3.00 -28.25 24.26
C ARG A 179 2.42 -28.26 25.69
N ALA A 180 1.61 -27.27 26.02
CA ALA A 180 0.95 -27.17 27.32
C ALA A 180 0.00 -28.37 27.57
N LYS A 181 -0.76 -28.81 26.55
CA LYS A 181 -1.61 -30.01 26.63
C LYS A 181 -0.77 -31.24 26.96
N ALA A 182 0.34 -31.44 26.25
CA ALA A 182 1.22 -32.61 26.52
C ALA A 182 1.76 -32.61 27.96
N LEU A 183 2.12 -31.46 28.49
CA LEU A 183 2.57 -31.31 29.88
C LEU A 183 1.44 -31.59 30.88
N LEU A 184 0.23 -31.09 30.67
CA LEU A 184 -0.92 -31.36 31.50
C LEU A 184 -1.30 -32.86 31.48
N GLN A 185 -1.21 -33.53 30.33
CA GLN A 185 -1.42 -34.96 30.20
C GLN A 185 -0.40 -35.77 31.03
N SER A 186 0.87 -35.41 30.96
CA SER A 186 1.95 -36.12 31.66
C SER A 186 1.99 -35.88 33.17
N HIS A 187 1.60 -34.66 33.63
CA HIS A 187 1.71 -34.31 35.06
C HIS A 187 0.40 -34.45 35.84
N MET A 188 -0.75 -34.37 35.15
CA MET A 188 -2.06 -34.39 35.79
C MET A 188 -2.94 -35.58 35.34
N ASP A 189 -2.38 -36.46 34.54
CA ASP A 189 -3.07 -37.65 34.00
C ASP A 189 -4.40 -37.35 33.28
N LEU A 190 -4.42 -36.18 32.59
CA LEU A 190 -5.58 -35.71 31.83
C LEU A 190 -5.56 -36.31 30.42
N SER A 191 -6.72 -36.64 29.88
CA SER A 191 -6.86 -36.91 28.44
C SER A 191 -6.68 -35.61 27.62
N GLU A 192 -6.35 -35.74 26.32
CA GLU A 192 -6.17 -34.60 25.45
C GLU A 192 -7.38 -33.63 25.46
N PRO A 193 -8.64 -34.09 25.36
CA PRO A 193 -9.80 -33.22 25.44
C PRO A 193 -9.96 -32.51 26.80
N GLU A 194 -9.55 -33.18 27.89
CA GLU A 194 -9.60 -32.59 29.24
C GLU A 194 -8.52 -31.54 29.43
N ALA A 195 -7.29 -31.75 28.95
CA ALA A 195 -6.22 -30.79 28.98
C ALA A 195 -6.57 -29.51 28.17
N PHE A 196 -7.18 -29.67 26.99
CA PHE A 196 -7.66 -28.53 26.21
C PHE A 196 -8.75 -27.76 26.94
N ARG A 197 -9.77 -28.44 27.49
CA ARG A 197 -10.85 -27.81 28.26
C ARG A 197 -10.31 -27.11 29.51
N TRP A 198 -9.30 -27.65 30.15
CA TRP A 198 -8.65 -27.02 31.30
C TRP A 198 -8.00 -25.69 30.94
N ILE A 199 -7.24 -25.65 29.82
CA ILE A 199 -6.64 -24.40 29.30
C ILE A 199 -7.75 -23.38 28.97
N GLN A 200 -8.76 -23.80 28.24
CA GLN A 200 -9.89 -22.95 27.84
C GLN A 200 -10.65 -22.39 29.05
N LYS A 201 -11.01 -23.23 30.01
CA LYS A 201 -11.70 -22.80 31.22
C LYS A 201 -10.85 -21.85 32.04
N THR A 202 -9.56 -22.13 32.24
CA THR A 202 -8.63 -21.27 32.96
C THR A 202 -8.49 -19.91 32.30
N SER A 203 -8.47 -19.87 30.97
CA SER A 203 -8.41 -18.60 30.20
C SER A 203 -9.66 -17.74 30.48
N MET A 204 -10.84 -18.35 30.48
CA MET A 204 -12.10 -17.65 30.77
C MET A 204 -12.18 -17.20 32.23
N ASP A 205 -11.88 -18.07 33.17
CA ASP A 205 -11.98 -17.80 34.61
C ASP A 205 -11.01 -16.69 35.06
N ARG A 206 -9.83 -16.63 34.47
CA ARG A 206 -8.78 -15.67 34.80
C ARG A 206 -8.73 -14.46 33.86
N ARG A 207 -9.57 -14.42 32.82
CA ARG A 207 -9.57 -13.37 31.77
C ARG A 207 -8.22 -13.22 31.08
N LEU A 208 -7.54 -14.35 30.87
CA LEU A 208 -6.29 -14.45 30.14
C LEU A 208 -6.55 -15.04 28.75
N THR A 209 -5.63 -14.80 27.82
CA THR A 209 -5.64 -15.48 26.53
C THR A 209 -5.22 -16.97 26.70
N MET A 210 -5.63 -17.83 25.78
CA MET A 210 -5.17 -19.23 25.78
C MET A 210 -3.64 -19.32 25.67
N ARG A 211 -2.99 -18.39 24.99
CA ARG A 211 -1.54 -18.27 24.88
C ARG A 211 -0.88 -18.03 26.23
N GLU A 212 -1.39 -17.07 27.01
CA GLU A 212 -0.85 -16.75 28.35
C GLU A 212 -1.01 -17.93 29.32
N VAL A 213 -2.15 -18.60 29.30
CA VAL A 213 -2.38 -19.81 30.12
C VAL A 213 -1.43 -20.92 29.69
N ALA A 214 -1.30 -21.18 28.39
CA ALA A 214 -0.41 -22.21 27.86
C ALA A 214 1.06 -21.90 28.19
N GLN A 215 1.49 -20.63 28.08
CA GLN A 215 2.83 -20.21 28.49
C GLN A 215 3.08 -20.48 29.96
N THR A 216 2.13 -20.12 30.84
CA THR A 216 2.24 -20.37 32.28
C THR A 216 2.40 -21.87 32.57
N VAL A 217 1.64 -22.73 31.88
CA VAL A 217 1.76 -24.20 32.02
C VAL A 217 3.15 -24.68 31.59
N VAL A 218 3.65 -24.17 30.44
CA VAL A 218 4.98 -24.52 29.95
C VAL A 218 6.07 -24.06 30.90
N ASP A 219 5.96 -22.88 31.49
CA ASP A 219 6.96 -22.32 32.41
C ASP A 219 6.97 -23.02 33.78
N GLN A 220 5.84 -23.58 34.20
CA GLN A 220 5.72 -24.27 35.51
C GLN A 220 5.96 -25.78 35.46
N LEU A 221 5.67 -26.41 34.35
CA LEU A 221 5.73 -27.88 34.22
C LEU A 221 6.78 -28.39 33.21
N GLY A 222 7.35 -27.46 32.39
CA GLY A 222 8.35 -27.81 31.37
C GLY A 222 9.74 -27.43 31.79
#